data_903c8760ae0faa1e6998b72ffee73eff
#
_entry.id   903c8760ae0faa1e6998b72ffee73eff
#
_cell.length_a   1.000
_cell.length_b   1.000
_cell.length_c   1.000
_cell.angle_alpha   90.00
_cell.angle_beta   90.00
_cell.angle_gamma   90.00
#
_symmetry.space_group_name_H-M   'P 1'
#
loop_
_entity.id
_entity.type
_entity.pdbx_description
1 polymer ?
#
loop_
_entity_poly.entity_id
_entity_poly.type
_entity_poly.pdbx_seq_one_letter_code
_entity_poly.pdbx_strand_id
1 'polypeptide(L)'
;MERKNEKGTIKINDHIFAKIVGEAISRTGGKAFPASEKGKLLTGIGGSMPGVGELADNLVVCEEQDGSIFLEWYIIMSFGASIHRATKLMLDYAEKELKSMFPGQPGRAVVRIVGVKSRLIAVRDLEVERKWN
;
A
#
# COMPACT_ATOMS: atom_id res chain seq x y z
N MET A 1 9.21 -13.60 -9.40
CA MET A 1 9.66 -12.24 -9.76
C MET A 1 10.61 -11.70 -8.72
N GLU A 2 11.54 -10.90 -9.14
CA GLU A 2 12.53 -10.30 -8.25
C GLU A 2 12.38 -8.79 -8.25
N ARG A 3 12.39 -8.17 -7.07
CA ARG A 3 12.36 -6.72 -6.94
C ARG A 3 13.52 -6.26 -6.06
N LYS A 4 14.24 -5.27 -6.53
CA LYS A 4 15.40 -4.69 -5.86
C LYS A 4 15.14 -3.25 -5.44
N ASN A 5 15.65 -2.88 -4.27
CA ASN A 5 15.74 -1.48 -3.85
C ASN A 5 16.87 -1.36 -2.83
N GLU A 6 17.06 -0.19 -2.22
CA GLU A 6 18.13 0.03 -1.25
C GLU A 6 18.03 -0.83 0.01
N LYS A 7 16.87 -1.42 0.27
CA LYS A 7 16.62 -2.22 1.47
C LYS A 7 16.89 -3.69 1.30
N GLY A 8 17.10 -4.15 0.06
CA GLY A 8 17.38 -5.54 -0.22
C GLY A 8 16.74 -6.04 -1.49
N THR A 9 16.77 -7.35 -1.65
CA THR A 9 16.21 -8.04 -2.82
C THR A 9 15.32 -9.17 -2.33
N ILE A 10 14.15 -9.30 -2.95
CA ILE A 10 13.24 -10.38 -2.62
C ILE A 10 12.65 -10.97 -3.91
N LYS A 11 12.64 -12.31 -3.98
CA LYS A 11 12.05 -13.04 -5.12
C LYS A 11 10.65 -13.48 -4.75
N ILE A 12 9.67 -12.73 -5.17
CA ILE A 12 8.26 -12.94 -4.83
C ILE A 12 7.41 -12.56 -6.03
N ASN A 13 6.24 -13.17 -6.11
CA ASN A 13 5.23 -12.72 -7.05
C ASN A 13 4.60 -11.43 -6.51
N ASP A 14 5.00 -10.29 -7.07
CA ASP A 14 4.50 -8.98 -6.68
C ASP A 14 2.98 -8.88 -6.80
N HIS A 15 2.36 -9.69 -7.64
CA HIS A 15 0.91 -9.70 -7.80
C HIS A 15 0.18 -10.15 -6.53
N ILE A 16 0.80 -10.98 -5.71
CA ILE A 16 0.24 -11.38 -4.42
C ILE A 16 0.15 -10.15 -3.50
N PHE A 17 1.21 -9.36 -3.45
CA PHE A 17 1.23 -8.14 -2.65
C PHE A 17 0.28 -7.09 -3.22
N ALA A 18 0.18 -6.99 -4.55
CA ALA A 18 -0.77 -6.08 -5.18
C ALA A 18 -2.21 -6.43 -4.82
N LYS A 19 -2.54 -7.71 -4.71
CA LYS A 19 -3.87 -8.13 -4.27
C LYS A 19 -4.13 -7.74 -2.83
N ILE A 20 -3.13 -7.86 -1.96
CA ILE A 20 -3.24 -7.43 -0.57
C ILE A 20 -3.51 -5.92 -0.51
N VAL A 21 -2.73 -5.13 -1.24
CA VAL A 21 -2.87 -3.68 -1.28
C VAL A 21 -4.23 -3.27 -1.83
N GLY A 22 -4.65 -3.88 -2.94
CA GLY A 22 -5.95 -3.59 -3.55
C GLY A 22 -7.10 -3.87 -2.60
N GLU A 23 -7.06 -5.00 -1.91
CA GLU A 23 -8.09 -5.35 -0.95
C GLU A 23 -8.06 -4.41 0.27
N ALA A 24 -6.87 -4.07 0.75
CA ALA A 24 -6.71 -3.15 1.87
C ALA A 24 -7.37 -1.79 1.54
N ILE A 25 -7.09 -1.26 0.36
CA ILE A 25 -7.68 0.01 -0.09
C ILE A 25 -9.20 -0.11 -0.22
N SER A 26 -9.69 -1.21 -0.80
CA SER A 26 -11.13 -1.44 -0.99
C SER A 26 -11.87 -1.45 0.34
N ARG A 27 -11.25 -1.92 1.41
CA ARG A 27 -11.87 -2.00 2.74
C ARG A 27 -12.16 -0.63 3.35
N THR A 28 -11.57 0.43 2.80
CA THR A 28 -11.87 1.78 3.27
C THR A 28 -13.22 2.32 2.77
N GLY A 29 -13.88 1.58 1.86
CA GLY A 29 -15.19 1.99 1.36
C GLY A 29 -15.16 3.28 0.56
N GLY A 30 -14.13 3.48 -0.24
CA GLY A 30 -13.99 4.67 -1.08
C GLY A 30 -13.37 5.88 -0.38
N LYS A 31 -12.80 5.68 0.82
CA LYS A 31 -12.12 6.77 1.53
C LYS A 31 -10.67 6.94 1.09
N ALA A 32 -10.09 5.93 0.47
CA ALA A 32 -8.74 5.97 -0.06
C ALA A 32 -8.73 5.41 -1.48
N PHE A 33 -7.85 5.96 -2.30
CA PHE A 33 -7.68 5.56 -3.69
C PHE A 33 -6.22 5.20 -3.93
N PRO A 34 -5.93 4.18 -4.76
CA PRO A 34 -4.54 3.85 -5.06
C PRO A 34 -3.88 4.96 -5.87
N ALA A 35 -2.60 5.17 -5.61
CA ALA A 35 -1.83 6.23 -6.25
C ALA A 35 -0.42 5.79 -6.54
N SER A 36 0.26 6.51 -7.43
CA SER A 36 1.69 6.36 -7.65
C SER A 36 2.45 7.17 -6.61
N GLU A 37 3.75 6.90 -6.48
CA GLU A 37 4.63 7.66 -5.58
C GLU A 37 4.58 9.16 -5.85
N LYS A 38 4.38 9.54 -7.11
CA LYS A 38 4.36 10.95 -7.52
C LYS A 38 2.99 11.60 -7.38
N GLY A 39 2.01 10.90 -6.84
CA GLY A 39 0.70 11.46 -6.58
C GLY A 39 -0.29 11.32 -7.72
N LYS A 40 0.00 10.45 -8.68
CA LYS A 40 -0.95 10.17 -9.76
C LYS A 40 -2.00 9.17 -9.28
N LEU A 41 -3.27 9.51 -9.48
CA LEU A 41 -4.37 8.59 -9.18
C LEU A 41 -4.34 7.42 -10.15
N LEU A 42 -4.37 6.20 -9.62
CA LEU A 42 -4.40 4.98 -10.44
C LEU A 42 -5.85 4.51 -10.53
N THR A 43 -6.33 4.36 -11.77
CA THR A 43 -7.70 3.90 -12.00
C THR A 43 -7.73 2.84 -13.08
N GLY A 44 -8.63 1.88 -12.93
CA GLY A 44 -8.94 0.93 -13.97
C GLY A 44 -10.01 1.47 -14.92
N ILE A 45 -10.54 0.59 -15.75
CA ILE A 45 -11.58 0.92 -16.71
C ILE A 45 -12.82 1.43 -15.96
N GLY A 46 -13.35 2.57 -16.40
CA GLY A 46 -14.54 3.15 -15.79
C GLY A 46 -14.35 3.70 -14.39
N GLY A 47 -13.10 4.00 -13.99
CA GLY A 47 -12.81 4.53 -12.66
C GLY A 47 -12.75 3.48 -11.57
N SER A 48 -12.74 2.20 -11.94
CA SER A 48 -12.64 1.09 -10.98
C SER A 48 -11.21 0.96 -10.43
N MET A 49 -11.03 -0.01 -9.54
CA MET A 49 -9.71 -0.35 -9.03
C MET A 49 -8.80 -0.75 -10.21
N PRO A 50 -7.55 -0.28 -10.24
CA PRO A 50 -6.62 -0.66 -11.32
C PRO A 50 -6.31 -2.16 -11.27
N GLY A 51 -5.80 -2.69 -12.37
CA GLY A 51 -5.40 -4.08 -12.46
C GLY A 51 -4.23 -4.38 -11.53
N VAL A 52 -4.05 -5.67 -11.27
CA VAL A 52 -3.00 -6.17 -10.36
C VAL A 52 -1.62 -5.73 -10.82
N GLY A 53 -1.37 -5.75 -12.15
CA GLY A 53 -0.06 -5.34 -12.70
C GLY A 53 0.26 -3.89 -12.41
N GLU A 54 -0.71 -2.99 -12.58
CA GLU A 54 -0.49 -1.57 -12.31
C GLU A 54 -0.27 -1.32 -10.82
N LEU A 55 -1.01 -2.00 -9.96
CA LEU A 55 -0.77 -1.90 -8.52
C LEU A 55 0.62 -2.40 -8.16
N ALA A 56 1.04 -3.53 -8.72
CA ALA A 56 2.36 -4.11 -8.46
C ALA A 56 3.48 -3.15 -8.85
N ASP A 57 3.31 -2.40 -9.93
CA ASP A 57 4.31 -1.43 -10.39
C ASP A 57 4.42 -0.21 -9.47
N ASN A 58 3.45 0.00 -8.60
CA ASN A 58 3.37 1.18 -7.76
C ASN A 58 3.42 0.85 -6.25
N LEU A 59 4.06 -0.26 -5.91
CA LEU A 59 4.34 -0.59 -4.53
C LEU A 59 5.80 -1.00 -4.38
N VAL A 60 6.27 -1.04 -3.15
CA VAL A 60 7.62 -1.49 -2.83
C VAL A 60 7.50 -2.67 -1.90
N VAL A 61 8.16 -3.78 -2.24
CA VAL A 61 8.22 -4.94 -1.37
C VAL A 61 9.64 -5.49 -1.37
N CYS A 62 10.17 -5.75 -0.18
CA CYS A 62 11.51 -6.29 -0.05
C CYS A 62 11.71 -6.89 1.36
N GLU A 63 12.82 -7.60 1.52
CA GLU A 63 13.28 -8.04 2.82
C GLU A 63 14.35 -7.06 3.30
N GLU A 64 14.18 -6.54 4.51
CA GLU A 64 15.14 -5.60 5.09
C GLU A 64 16.33 -6.36 5.67
N GLN A 65 17.41 -5.63 6.03
CA GLN A 65 18.64 -6.24 6.55
C GLN A 65 18.42 -7.04 7.82
N ASP A 66 17.45 -6.68 8.62
CA ASP A 66 17.12 -7.39 9.85
C ASP A 66 16.21 -8.61 9.63
N GLY A 67 15.92 -8.94 8.39
CA GLY A 67 15.04 -10.05 8.03
C GLY A 67 13.56 -9.72 8.02
N SER A 68 13.17 -8.47 8.28
CA SER A 68 11.78 -8.05 8.24
C SER A 68 11.26 -7.98 6.82
N ILE A 69 10.00 -8.37 6.61
CA ILE A 69 9.33 -8.12 5.34
C ILE A 69 8.85 -6.65 5.33
N PHE A 70 9.09 -5.97 4.23
CA PHE A 70 8.70 -4.55 4.07
C PHE A 70 7.75 -4.41 2.90
N LEU A 71 6.63 -3.70 3.13
CA LEU A 71 5.64 -3.39 2.11
C LEU A 71 5.24 -1.93 2.24
N GLU A 72 5.31 -1.20 1.11
CA GLU A 72 4.91 0.21 1.08
C GLU A 72 4.05 0.46 -0.14
N TRP A 73 2.99 1.24 0.03
CA TRP A 73 2.15 1.67 -1.08
C TRP A 73 1.68 3.11 -0.88
N TYR A 74 1.08 3.66 -1.92
CA TYR A 74 0.74 5.08 -1.99
C TYR A 74 -0.76 5.23 -2.20
N ILE A 75 -1.35 6.22 -1.53
CA ILE A 75 -2.78 6.49 -1.62
C ILE A 75 -3.05 7.98 -1.71
N ILE A 76 -4.23 8.29 -2.25
CA ILE A 76 -4.82 9.60 -2.19
C ILE A 76 -6.07 9.45 -1.33
N MET A 77 -6.24 10.31 -0.32
CA MET A 77 -7.39 10.26 0.57
C MET A 77 -8.55 11.06 0.01
N SER A 78 -9.77 10.60 0.24
CA SER A 78 -10.95 11.39 -0.02
C SER A 78 -11.02 12.56 0.95
N PHE A 79 -11.36 13.76 0.45
CA PHE A 79 -11.49 14.94 1.30
C PHE A 79 -12.50 14.69 2.42
N GLY A 80 -12.15 15.08 3.64
CA GLY A 80 -13.02 14.91 4.80
C GLY A 80 -13.00 13.51 5.42
N ALA A 81 -12.35 12.53 4.79
CA ALA A 81 -12.23 11.21 5.36
C ALA A 81 -11.20 11.18 6.49
N SER A 82 -11.43 10.31 7.47
CA SER A 82 -10.51 10.15 8.58
C SER A 82 -9.27 9.37 8.13
N ILE A 83 -8.12 10.02 8.12
CA ILE A 83 -6.84 9.38 7.79
C ILE A 83 -6.57 8.25 8.79
N HIS A 84 -6.80 8.50 10.08
CA HIS A 84 -6.56 7.50 11.11
C HIS A 84 -7.38 6.22 10.88
N ARG A 85 -8.67 6.37 10.61
CA ARG A 85 -9.55 5.21 10.39
C ARG A 85 -9.18 4.45 9.13
N ALA A 86 -8.93 5.17 8.03
CA ALA A 86 -8.60 4.53 6.77
C ALA A 86 -7.26 3.80 6.86
N THR A 87 -6.24 4.44 7.42
CA THR A 87 -4.92 3.80 7.53
C THR A 87 -4.96 2.62 8.49
N LYS A 88 -5.75 2.71 9.57
CA LYS A 88 -5.90 1.59 10.49
C LYS A 88 -6.52 0.38 9.78
N LEU A 89 -7.57 0.58 9.00
CA LEU A 89 -8.21 -0.51 8.25
C LEU A 89 -7.22 -1.16 7.28
N MET A 90 -6.49 -0.35 6.53
CA MET A 90 -5.53 -0.87 5.56
C MET A 90 -4.39 -1.62 6.24
N LEU A 91 -3.82 -1.03 7.29
CA LEU A 91 -2.68 -1.64 7.99
C LEU A 91 -3.08 -2.88 8.79
N ASP A 92 -4.27 -2.90 9.39
CA ASP A 92 -4.78 -4.10 10.06
C ASP A 92 -4.87 -5.27 9.08
N TYR A 93 -5.41 -5.02 7.89
CA TYR A 93 -5.54 -6.05 6.88
C TYR A 93 -4.18 -6.52 6.36
N ALA A 94 -3.30 -5.57 6.03
CA ALA A 94 -1.97 -5.91 5.51
C ALA A 94 -1.17 -6.71 6.53
N GLU A 95 -1.19 -6.30 7.80
CA GLU A 95 -0.49 -7.02 8.86
C GLU A 95 -1.01 -8.45 8.99
N LYS A 96 -2.32 -8.62 9.00
CA LYS A 96 -2.96 -9.93 9.10
C LYS A 96 -2.51 -10.85 7.97
N GLU A 97 -2.54 -10.34 6.72
CA GLU A 97 -2.21 -11.14 5.56
C GLU A 97 -0.71 -11.48 5.51
N LEU A 98 0.14 -10.52 5.84
CA LEU A 98 1.58 -10.75 5.85
C LEU A 98 2.00 -11.72 6.95
N LYS A 99 1.38 -11.64 8.12
CA LYS A 99 1.64 -12.62 9.19
C LYS A 99 1.22 -14.03 8.78
N SER A 100 0.15 -14.15 8.03
CA SER A 100 -0.33 -15.43 7.52
C SER A 100 0.63 -16.02 6.48
N MET A 101 1.17 -15.17 5.59
CA MET A 101 2.07 -15.60 4.54
C MET A 101 3.48 -15.88 5.04
N PHE A 102 3.93 -15.14 6.06
CA PHE A 102 5.29 -15.23 6.59
C PHE A 102 5.24 -15.41 8.11
N PRO A 103 4.78 -16.60 8.58
CA PRO A 103 4.62 -16.84 10.01
C PRO A 103 5.94 -16.69 10.77
N GLY A 104 5.91 -15.96 11.87
CA GLY A 104 7.08 -15.78 12.72
C GLY A 104 8.08 -14.77 12.20
N GLN A 105 7.86 -14.19 11.02
CA GLN A 105 8.76 -13.17 10.46
C GLN A 105 8.27 -11.78 10.84
N PRO A 106 9.16 -10.92 11.37
CA PRO A 106 8.78 -9.54 11.63
C PRO A 106 8.44 -8.82 10.33
N GLY A 107 7.62 -7.78 10.44
CA GLY A 107 7.23 -7.04 9.27
C GLY A 107 7.03 -5.56 9.54
N ARG A 108 6.95 -4.83 8.44
CA ARG A 108 6.72 -3.39 8.45
C ARG A 108 5.91 -3.03 7.22
N ALA A 109 4.79 -2.37 7.45
CA ALA A 109 3.93 -1.88 6.36
C ALA A 109 3.83 -0.37 6.47
N VAL A 110 3.94 0.32 5.35
CA VAL A 110 3.92 1.78 5.28
C VAL A 110 2.90 2.22 4.24
N VAL A 111 2.00 3.09 4.65
CA VAL A 111 1.06 3.75 3.75
C VAL A 111 1.50 5.20 3.62
N ARG A 112 1.77 5.63 2.39
CA ARG A 112 2.12 7.02 2.12
C ARG A 112 0.95 7.73 1.49
N ILE A 113 0.51 8.80 2.14
CA ILE A 113 -0.60 9.61 1.65
C ILE A 113 0.01 10.75 0.85
N VAL A 114 -0.17 10.70 -0.47
CA VAL A 114 0.47 11.62 -1.40
C VAL A 114 -0.47 12.70 -1.91
N GLY A 115 -1.75 12.64 -1.57
CA GLY A 115 -2.71 13.65 -1.97
C GLY A 115 -4.05 13.51 -1.26
N VAL A 116 -4.85 14.55 -1.37
CA VAL A 116 -6.23 14.59 -0.88
C VAL A 116 -7.12 15.04 -2.04
N LYS A 117 -8.14 14.25 -2.33
CA LYS A 117 -8.99 14.47 -3.49
C LYS A 117 -10.35 15.03 -3.08
N SER A 118 -10.70 16.18 -3.65
CA SER A 118 -12.06 16.68 -3.71
C SER A 118 -12.42 16.84 -5.20
N ARG A 119 -12.60 18.04 -5.70
CA ARG A 119 -12.69 18.28 -7.15
C ARG A 119 -11.30 18.16 -7.78
N LEU A 120 -10.30 18.68 -7.09
CA LEU A 120 -8.91 18.62 -7.50
C LEU A 120 -8.13 17.82 -6.46
N ILE A 121 -6.96 17.32 -6.86
CA ILE A 121 -6.06 16.61 -5.94
C ILE A 121 -5.08 17.62 -5.37
N ALA A 122 -5.10 17.80 -4.06
CA ALA A 122 -4.12 18.62 -3.35
C ALA A 122 -2.95 17.73 -2.92
N VAL A 123 -1.75 18.23 -3.09
CA VAL A 123 -0.53 17.49 -2.70
C VAL A 123 -0.52 17.31 -1.18
N ARG A 124 -0.13 16.13 -0.74
CA ARG A 124 0.04 15.80 0.66
C ARG A 124 1.28 14.94 0.79
N ASP A 125 1.94 15.00 1.94
CA ASP A 125 3.09 14.15 2.23
C ASP A 125 2.96 13.68 3.68
N LEU A 126 2.39 12.50 3.86
CA LEU A 126 2.17 11.93 5.18
C LEU A 126 2.42 10.42 5.10
N GLU A 127 3.09 9.89 6.11
CA GLU A 127 3.41 8.47 6.19
C GLU A 127 2.81 7.88 7.44
N VAL A 128 2.17 6.72 7.33
CA VAL A 128 1.65 5.97 8.48
C VAL A 128 2.23 4.56 8.41
N GLU A 129 2.80 4.12 9.50
CA GLU A 129 3.57 2.88 9.53
C GLU A 129 3.03 1.92 10.60
N ARG A 130 3.12 0.64 10.31
CA ARG A 130 2.83 -0.44 11.25
C ARG A 130 4.00 -1.42 11.27
N LYS A 131 4.52 -1.72 12.47
CA LYS A 131 5.55 -2.75 12.65
C LYS A 131 5.00 -3.87 13.53
N TRP A 132 5.51 -5.08 13.31
CA TRP A 132 5.17 -6.22 14.14
C TRP A 132 6.35 -7.20 14.21
N ASN A 133 6.32 -8.03 15.22
CA ASN A 133 7.32 -9.06 15.44
C ASN A 133 6.75 -10.47 15.25
#